data_33f3b06ee8fcd8e40d7da3d0ac900d8e
#
_entry.id   33f3b06ee8fcd8e40d7da3d0ac900d8e
#
_cell.length_a   1.000
_cell.length_b   1.000
_cell.length_c   1.000
_cell.angle_alpha   90.00
_cell.angle_beta   90.00
_cell.angle_gamma   90.00
#
_symmetry.space_group_name_H-M   'P 1'
#
loop_
_entity.id
_entity.type
_entity.pdbx_description
1 polymer ?
#
loop_
_entity_poly.entity_id
_entity_poly.type
_entity_poly.pdbx_seq_one_letter_code
_entity_poly.pdbx_strand_id
1 'polypeptide(L)'
;MRITGATDPTRPLGETLPGKLPQRKLVTEAAHGYSSYGNQIGLATGYVKEIYHPDYVAKRMELGAVIAAAPRKNVVRMSSDPGDVIVLLGGRTGRDGIGGATGSSKIHTTASIESCGAEVQKGNAPTERKIQHMFRRPEVSLLIKKCNDFGAGGVAVAIGELAPGLTVDLDK
;
A
#
# COMPACT_ATOMS: atom_id res chain seq x y z
N MET A 1 -8.88 5.28 8.61
CA MET A 1 -9.89 6.04 7.85
C MET A 1 -9.86 5.57 6.40
N ARG A 2 -11.05 5.42 5.81
CA ARG A 2 -11.21 5.10 4.38
C ARG A 2 -12.25 6.02 3.77
N ILE A 3 -11.95 6.62 2.65
CA ILE A 3 -12.91 7.38 1.82
C ILE A 3 -12.85 6.80 0.41
N THR A 4 -13.99 6.52 -0.17
CA THR A 4 -14.09 5.86 -1.48
C THR A 4 -14.96 6.66 -2.43
N GLY A 5 -14.52 6.81 -3.68
CA GLY A 5 -15.33 7.22 -4.82
C GLY A 5 -15.69 6.01 -5.67
N ALA A 6 -16.96 5.81 -5.95
CA ALA A 6 -17.46 4.70 -6.75
C ALA A 6 -18.73 5.08 -7.48
N THR A 7 -19.15 4.27 -8.45
CA THR A 7 -20.52 4.38 -9.00
C THR A 7 -21.50 3.67 -8.05
N ASP A 8 -22.76 4.06 -8.13
CA ASP A 8 -23.84 3.47 -7.35
C ASP A 8 -23.83 1.92 -7.48
N PRO A 9 -23.70 1.19 -6.38
CA PRO A 9 -23.67 -0.28 -6.38
C PRO A 9 -25.01 -0.91 -6.78
N THR A 10 -26.10 -0.14 -6.78
CA THR A 10 -27.42 -0.62 -7.21
C THR A 10 -27.63 -0.54 -8.71
N ARG A 11 -26.67 0.01 -9.46
CA ARG A 11 -26.72 0.11 -10.91
C ARG A 11 -27.00 -1.25 -11.57
N PRO A 12 -27.92 -1.33 -12.54
CA PRO A 12 -28.26 -2.58 -13.22
C PRO A 12 -27.06 -3.23 -13.91
N LEU A 13 -27.01 -4.56 -13.90
CA LEU A 13 -25.92 -5.30 -14.54
C LEU A 13 -25.79 -5.01 -16.03
N GLY A 14 -26.91 -4.79 -16.73
CA GLY A 14 -26.93 -4.45 -18.15
C GLY A 14 -26.24 -3.11 -18.50
N GLU A 15 -25.98 -2.27 -17.52
CA GLU A 15 -25.26 -1.00 -17.69
C GLU A 15 -23.74 -1.15 -17.43
N THR A 16 -23.28 -2.36 -17.14
CA THR A 16 -21.85 -2.62 -16.97
C THR A 16 -21.13 -2.43 -18.30
N LEU A 17 -20.06 -1.64 -18.30
CA LEU A 17 -19.23 -1.45 -19.48
C LEU A 17 -18.57 -2.77 -19.93
N PRO A 18 -18.45 -3.01 -21.25
CA PRO A 18 -17.79 -4.20 -21.76
C PRO A 18 -16.39 -4.40 -21.15
N GLY A 19 -16.08 -5.60 -20.71
CA GLY A 19 -14.80 -5.96 -20.10
C GLY A 19 -14.56 -5.40 -18.69
N LYS A 20 -15.59 -4.82 -18.05
CA LYS A 20 -15.50 -4.27 -16.68
C LYS A 20 -16.31 -5.11 -15.70
N LEU A 21 -15.94 -5.03 -14.43
CA LEU A 21 -16.69 -5.66 -13.35
C LEU A 21 -17.93 -4.83 -12.99
N PRO A 22 -19.05 -5.48 -12.63
CA PRO A 22 -20.23 -4.79 -12.13
C PRO A 22 -19.91 -3.94 -10.89
N GLN A 23 -20.56 -2.77 -10.79
CA GLN A 23 -20.29 -1.82 -9.70
C GLN A 23 -20.58 -2.40 -8.31
N ARG A 24 -21.66 -3.18 -8.17
CA ARG A 24 -21.96 -3.87 -6.93
C ARG A 24 -20.81 -4.79 -6.48
N LYS A 25 -20.24 -5.55 -7.42
CA LYS A 25 -19.11 -6.44 -7.14
C LYS A 25 -17.89 -5.64 -6.69
N LEU A 26 -17.54 -4.57 -7.42
CA LEU A 26 -16.41 -3.71 -7.07
C LEU A 26 -16.54 -3.12 -5.67
N VAL A 27 -17.70 -2.59 -5.31
CA VAL A 27 -17.93 -1.95 -4.00
C VAL A 27 -17.88 -2.98 -2.87
N THR A 28 -18.57 -4.11 -3.02
CA THR A 28 -18.65 -5.13 -1.95
C THR A 28 -17.32 -5.83 -1.72
N GLU A 29 -16.61 -6.21 -2.77
CA GLU A 29 -15.32 -6.90 -2.66
C GLU A 29 -14.23 -5.97 -2.11
N ALA A 30 -14.22 -4.71 -2.50
CA ALA A 30 -13.27 -3.76 -1.94
C ALA A 30 -13.56 -3.45 -0.46
N ALA A 31 -14.82 -3.37 -0.06
CA ALA A 31 -15.19 -3.23 1.36
C ALA A 31 -14.75 -4.46 2.17
N HIS A 32 -14.98 -5.66 1.62
CA HIS A 32 -14.53 -6.90 2.24
C HIS A 32 -13.01 -6.95 2.37
N GLY A 33 -12.26 -6.64 1.31
CA GLY A 33 -10.81 -6.64 1.32
C GLY A 33 -10.23 -5.68 2.36
N TYR A 34 -10.76 -4.46 2.43
CA TYR A 34 -10.33 -3.47 3.41
C TYR A 34 -10.61 -3.91 4.86
N SER A 35 -11.80 -4.46 5.12
CA SER A 35 -12.18 -4.99 6.42
C SER A 35 -11.29 -6.17 6.83
N SER A 36 -11.08 -7.11 5.92
CA SER A 36 -10.22 -8.28 6.15
C SER A 36 -8.79 -7.86 6.48
N TYR A 37 -8.23 -6.91 5.74
CA TYR A 37 -6.89 -6.38 5.96
C TYR A 37 -6.79 -5.70 7.33
N GLY A 38 -7.72 -4.81 7.66
CA GLY A 38 -7.75 -4.11 8.94
C GLY A 38 -7.84 -5.07 10.14
N ASN A 39 -8.66 -6.12 10.02
CA ASN A 39 -8.80 -7.15 11.06
C ASN A 39 -7.49 -7.93 11.25
N GLN A 40 -6.82 -8.31 10.19
CA GLN A 40 -5.58 -9.06 10.25
C GLN A 40 -4.42 -8.23 10.81
N ILE A 41 -4.33 -6.97 10.43
CA ILE A 41 -3.30 -6.05 10.93
C ILE A 41 -3.61 -5.56 12.35
N GLY A 42 -4.86 -5.67 12.79
CA GLY A 42 -5.30 -5.30 14.13
C GLY A 42 -5.44 -3.79 14.34
N LEU A 43 -5.86 -3.07 13.32
CA LEU A 43 -6.15 -1.63 13.39
C LEU A 43 -7.66 -1.38 13.36
N ALA A 44 -8.12 -0.49 14.22
CA ALA A 44 -9.51 -0.04 14.20
C ALA A 44 -9.76 0.88 13.00
N THR A 45 -10.88 0.68 12.30
CA THR A 45 -11.35 1.59 11.26
C THR A 45 -12.32 2.60 11.90
N GLY A 46 -11.81 3.77 12.25
CA GLY A 46 -12.58 4.79 12.97
C GLY A 46 -13.51 5.63 12.09
N TYR A 47 -13.32 5.61 10.77
CA TYR A 47 -14.15 6.37 9.84
C TYR A 47 -14.16 5.73 8.46
N VAL A 48 -15.35 5.53 7.91
CA VAL A 48 -15.57 5.07 6.52
C VAL A 48 -16.59 5.97 5.86
N LYS A 49 -16.31 6.43 4.66
CA LYS A 49 -17.25 7.18 3.82
C LYS A 49 -17.15 6.72 2.38
N GLU A 50 -18.29 6.47 1.75
CA GLU A 50 -18.40 6.24 0.32
C GLU A 50 -19.14 7.39 -0.34
N ILE A 51 -18.62 7.85 -1.48
CA ILE A 51 -19.19 8.91 -2.31
C ILE A 51 -19.46 8.30 -3.67
N TYR A 52 -20.71 8.39 -4.13
CA TYR A 52 -21.11 7.84 -5.40
C TYR A 52 -21.22 8.93 -6.46
N HIS A 53 -20.63 8.66 -7.62
CA HIS A 53 -20.70 9.53 -8.79
C HIS A 53 -20.78 8.68 -10.06
N PRO A 54 -21.66 9.02 -11.01
CA PRO A 54 -21.90 8.20 -12.21
C PRO A 54 -20.65 7.96 -13.07
N ASP A 55 -19.66 8.84 -13.02
CA ASP A 55 -18.45 8.72 -13.83
C ASP A 55 -17.46 7.64 -13.34
N TYR A 56 -17.65 7.09 -12.15
CA TYR A 56 -16.83 5.97 -11.66
C TYR A 56 -17.28 4.60 -12.19
N VAL A 57 -17.68 4.52 -13.46
CA VAL A 57 -18.24 3.30 -14.08
C VAL A 57 -17.21 2.21 -14.40
N ALA A 58 -15.94 2.59 -14.50
CA ALA A 58 -14.87 1.65 -14.89
C ALA A 58 -13.85 1.40 -13.81
N LYS A 59 -13.81 2.27 -12.80
CA LYS A 59 -12.77 2.25 -11.76
C LYS A 59 -13.34 2.90 -10.51
N ARG A 60 -12.82 2.52 -9.36
CA ARG A 60 -13.08 3.21 -8.10
C ARG A 60 -11.84 3.98 -7.66
N MET A 61 -12.04 5.03 -6.89
CA MET A 61 -10.97 5.71 -6.17
C MET A 61 -11.03 5.32 -4.70
N GLU A 62 -9.89 5.10 -4.10
CA GLU A 62 -9.79 4.77 -2.68
C GLU A 62 -8.70 5.59 -2.02
N LEU A 63 -9.06 6.25 -0.93
CA LEU A 63 -8.15 7.05 -0.12
C LEU A 63 -8.13 6.48 1.28
N GLY A 64 -6.94 6.10 1.72
CA GLY A 64 -6.68 5.65 3.07
C GLY A 64 -5.86 6.66 3.86
N ALA A 65 -6.10 6.74 5.18
CA ALA A 65 -5.22 7.44 6.09
C ALA A 65 -5.09 6.68 7.40
N VAL A 66 -3.90 6.68 7.94
CA VAL A 66 -3.57 6.10 9.24
C VAL A 66 -3.08 7.21 10.15
N ILE A 67 -3.55 7.22 11.39
CA ILE A 67 -3.08 8.13 12.43
C ILE A 67 -2.50 7.28 13.56
N ALA A 68 -1.29 7.60 13.97
CA ALA A 68 -0.61 6.95 15.06
C ALA A 68 0.03 8.00 15.99
N ALA A 69 0.29 7.61 17.23
CA ALA A 69 0.99 8.44 18.19
C ALA A 69 2.11 7.66 18.87
N ALA A 70 3.20 8.34 19.19
CA ALA A 70 4.30 7.80 19.94
C ALA A 70 4.79 8.84 20.98
N PRO A 71 5.39 8.42 22.09
CA PRO A 71 6.06 9.34 23.00
C PRO A 71 7.13 10.16 22.26
N ARG A 72 7.16 11.46 22.46
CA ARG A 72 8.11 12.37 21.76
C ARG A 72 9.57 11.93 21.90
N LYS A 73 9.94 11.37 23.04
CA LYS A 73 11.28 10.84 23.30
C LYS A 73 11.69 9.65 22.41
N ASN A 74 10.71 8.99 21.79
CA ASN A 74 10.93 7.82 20.90
C ASN A 74 10.93 8.23 19.42
N VAL A 75 10.79 9.51 19.11
CA VAL A 75 10.78 10.01 17.74
C VAL A 75 12.20 10.34 17.32
N VAL A 76 12.71 9.63 16.32
CA VAL A 76 14.00 9.86 15.69
C VAL A 76 13.78 10.55 14.34
N ARG A 77 14.51 11.61 14.07
CA ARG A 77 14.54 12.35 12.79
C ARG A 77 15.99 12.67 12.47
N MET A 78 16.68 11.72 11.86
CA MET A 78 18.09 11.84 11.52
C MET A 78 18.30 11.61 10.03
N SER A 79 19.41 12.12 9.50
CA SER A 79 19.92 11.76 8.19
C SER A 79 20.71 10.46 8.28
N SER A 80 20.79 9.74 7.18
CA SER A 80 21.66 8.58 7.05
C SER A 80 23.10 9.04 6.81
N ASP A 81 24.06 8.29 7.34
CA ASP A 81 25.50 8.57 7.22
C ASP A 81 26.23 7.40 6.54
N PRO A 82 27.39 7.64 5.93
CA PRO A 82 28.24 6.57 5.43
C PRO A 82 28.57 5.57 6.54
N GLY A 83 28.36 4.27 6.25
CA GLY A 83 28.56 3.20 7.23
C GLY A 83 27.29 2.75 7.94
N ASP A 84 26.18 3.43 7.77
CA ASP A 84 24.89 2.94 8.26
C ASP A 84 24.47 1.67 7.52
N VAL A 85 23.78 0.79 8.22
CA VAL A 85 23.28 -0.47 7.67
C VAL A 85 21.86 -0.28 7.14
N ILE A 86 21.63 -0.71 5.92
CA ILE A 86 20.28 -0.77 5.32
C ILE A 86 19.70 -2.16 5.58
N VAL A 87 18.52 -2.19 6.20
CA VAL A 87 17.82 -3.44 6.50
C VAL A 87 16.51 -3.46 5.73
N LEU A 88 16.32 -4.47 4.87
CA LEU A 88 15.04 -4.77 4.25
C LEU A 88 14.24 -5.68 5.20
N LEU A 89 13.12 -5.19 5.67
CA LEU A 89 12.27 -5.90 6.63
C LEU A 89 10.87 -6.13 6.05
N GLY A 90 10.40 -7.36 6.10
CA GLY A 90 9.04 -7.68 5.66
C GLY A 90 8.93 -9.01 4.93
N GLY A 91 7.90 -9.12 4.10
CA GLY A 91 7.69 -10.26 3.21
C GLY A 91 8.43 -10.09 1.88
N ARG A 92 8.29 -11.10 1.02
CA ARG A 92 8.83 -11.00 -0.35
C ARG A 92 8.07 -9.92 -1.13
N THR A 93 8.79 -9.08 -1.83
CA THR A 93 8.24 -8.13 -2.79
C THR A 93 7.85 -8.84 -4.11
N GLY A 94 7.04 -8.19 -4.93
CA GLY A 94 6.75 -8.63 -6.28
C GLY A 94 7.90 -8.35 -7.26
N ARG A 95 7.68 -8.66 -8.54
CA ARG A 95 8.69 -8.54 -9.61
C ARG A 95 8.82 -7.16 -10.23
N ASP A 96 8.06 -6.18 -9.81
CA ASP A 96 8.00 -4.88 -10.50
C ASP A 96 9.29 -4.08 -10.47
N GLY A 97 10.27 -4.53 -9.68
CA GLY A 97 11.59 -3.95 -9.67
C GLY A 97 11.56 -2.44 -9.44
N ILE A 98 12.25 -1.71 -10.30
CA ILE A 98 12.36 -0.25 -10.20
C ILE A 98 11.05 0.46 -10.53
N GLY A 99 10.22 -0.11 -11.41
CA GLY A 99 8.97 0.49 -11.87
C GLY A 99 7.87 0.64 -10.81
N GLY A 100 7.91 -0.17 -9.75
CA GLY A 100 6.94 -0.12 -8.66
C GLY A 100 5.50 -0.19 -9.14
N ALA A 101 4.64 0.67 -8.64
CA ALA A 101 3.20 0.65 -8.86
C ALA A 101 2.73 1.17 -10.23
N THR A 102 3.47 0.97 -11.31
CA THR A 102 3.08 1.41 -12.66
C THR A 102 1.76 0.80 -13.12
N GLY A 103 1.42 -0.41 -12.67
CA GLY A 103 0.15 -1.07 -12.94
C GLY A 103 -1.07 -0.29 -12.46
N SER A 104 -0.96 0.46 -11.37
CA SER A 104 -2.08 1.24 -10.81
C SER A 104 -2.53 2.39 -11.73
N SER A 105 -1.67 2.84 -12.63
CA SER A 105 -1.94 3.92 -13.59
C SER A 105 -2.47 3.44 -14.94
N LYS A 106 -2.57 2.13 -15.16
CA LYS A 106 -3.03 1.52 -16.40
C LYS A 106 -4.51 1.15 -16.34
N ILE A 107 -5.14 1.05 -17.51
CA ILE A 107 -6.49 0.49 -17.62
C ILE A 107 -6.40 -1.02 -17.34
N HIS A 108 -7.15 -1.48 -16.35
CA HIS A 108 -7.20 -2.91 -16.02
C HIS A 108 -8.13 -3.68 -16.97
N THR A 109 -7.59 -4.75 -17.54
CA THR A 109 -8.31 -5.73 -18.37
C THR A 109 -8.14 -7.11 -17.75
N THR A 110 -8.79 -8.12 -18.32
CA THR A 110 -8.60 -9.51 -17.87
C THR A 110 -7.13 -9.96 -17.96
N ALA A 111 -6.39 -9.50 -18.98
CA ALA A 111 -4.96 -9.73 -19.12
C ALA A 111 -4.11 -9.05 -18.02
N SER A 112 -4.65 -8.05 -17.32
CA SER A 112 -3.95 -7.41 -16.22
C SER A 112 -3.73 -8.33 -15.01
N ILE A 113 -4.56 -9.36 -14.86
CA ILE A 113 -4.40 -10.38 -13.79
C ILE A 113 -3.06 -11.12 -13.96
N GLU A 114 -2.69 -11.42 -15.19
CA GLU A 114 -1.43 -12.13 -15.50
C GLU A 114 -0.22 -11.20 -15.46
N SER A 115 -0.37 -9.97 -15.92
CA SER A 115 0.74 -9.02 -16.05
C SER A 115 1.03 -8.22 -14.78
N CYS A 116 0.02 -7.97 -13.93
CA CYS A 116 0.14 -7.14 -12.73
C CYS A 116 0.02 -7.94 -11.43
N GLY A 117 -0.17 -9.26 -11.48
CA GLY A 117 -0.41 -10.11 -10.31
C GLY A 117 0.78 -10.29 -9.36
N ALA A 118 1.95 -9.79 -9.70
CA ALA A 118 3.18 -9.94 -8.91
C ALA A 118 3.82 -8.59 -8.56
N GLU A 119 3.00 -7.59 -8.30
CA GLU A 119 3.47 -6.24 -7.98
C GLU A 119 4.16 -6.15 -6.61
N VAL A 120 5.06 -5.17 -6.49
CA VAL A 120 5.84 -4.89 -5.28
C VAL A 120 4.92 -4.63 -4.08
N GLN A 121 3.79 -3.97 -4.29
CA GLN A 121 2.85 -3.58 -3.23
C GLN A 121 1.93 -4.72 -2.74
N LYS A 122 2.30 -5.95 -2.93
CA LYS A 122 1.52 -7.09 -2.42
C LYS A 122 1.62 -7.18 -0.89
N GLY A 123 0.71 -6.50 -0.21
CA GLY A 123 0.67 -6.44 1.24
C GLY A 123 0.47 -7.80 1.90
N ASN A 124 1.07 -7.98 3.08
CA ASN A 124 0.88 -9.12 3.95
C ASN A 124 0.54 -8.61 5.35
N ALA A 125 -0.74 -8.54 5.66
CA ALA A 125 -1.23 -7.98 6.91
C ALA A 125 -0.69 -8.65 8.18
N PRO A 126 -0.55 -9.99 8.26
CA PRO A 126 0.10 -10.64 9.40
C PRO A 126 1.56 -10.24 9.60
N THR A 127 2.32 -10.08 8.53
CA THR A 127 3.70 -9.60 8.60
C THR A 127 3.76 -8.14 9.04
N GLU A 128 2.90 -7.29 8.49
CA GLU A 128 2.80 -5.89 8.88
C GLU A 128 2.41 -5.72 10.35
N ARG A 129 1.53 -6.57 10.87
CA ARG A 129 1.21 -6.59 12.30
C ARG A 129 2.46 -6.86 13.16
N LYS A 130 3.30 -7.80 12.76
CA LYS A 130 4.57 -8.08 13.47
C LYS A 130 5.51 -6.88 13.42
N ILE A 131 5.62 -6.23 12.26
CA ILE A 131 6.43 -5.03 12.08
C ILE A 131 5.93 -3.90 12.98
N GLN A 132 4.61 -3.65 13.04
CA GLN A 132 4.04 -2.67 13.96
C GLN A 132 4.40 -2.94 15.42
N HIS A 133 4.32 -4.20 15.85
CA HIS A 133 4.71 -4.59 17.21
C HIS A 133 6.19 -4.31 17.49
N MET A 134 7.05 -4.55 16.50
CA MET A 134 8.48 -4.25 16.59
C MET A 134 8.72 -2.73 16.74
N PHE A 135 8.08 -1.91 15.89
CA PHE A 135 8.24 -0.45 15.94
C PHE A 135 7.69 0.20 17.22
N ARG A 136 6.82 -0.47 17.96
CA ARG A 136 6.35 -0.02 19.28
C ARG A 136 7.40 -0.18 20.39
N ARG A 137 8.47 -0.89 20.13
CA ARG A 137 9.54 -1.15 21.09
C ARG A 137 10.60 -0.06 20.98
N PRO A 138 10.76 0.81 22.00
CA PRO A 138 11.72 1.90 21.94
C PRO A 138 13.16 1.44 21.69
N GLU A 139 13.53 0.28 22.26
CA GLU A 139 14.85 -0.33 22.09
C GLU A 139 15.18 -0.67 20.63
N VAL A 140 14.16 -0.81 19.78
CA VAL A 140 14.33 -1.01 18.33
C VAL A 140 14.15 0.29 17.57
N SER A 141 13.05 1.02 17.82
CA SER A 141 12.72 2.20 17.03
C SER A 141 13.74 3.33 17.18
N LEU A 142 14.42 3.42 18.31
CA LEU A 142 15.48 4.41 18.55
C LEU A 142 16.78 4.12 17.78
N LEU A 143 16.96 2.91 17.28
CA LEU A 143 18.10 2.55 16.41
C LEU A 143 17.89 2.93 14.96
N ILE A 144 16.66 3.27 14.57
CA ILE A 144 16.29 3.52 13.18
C ILE A 144 16.40 5.03 12.91
N LYS A 145 17.40 5.43 12.13
CA LYS A 145 17.58 6.83 11.72
C LYS A 145 16.52 7.25 10.71
N LYS A 146 16.25 6.42 9.73
CA LYS A 146 15.32 6.69 8.63
C LYS A 146 14.61 5.40 8.21
N CYS A 147 13.38 5.49 7.77
CA CYS A 147 12.60 4.38 7.30
C CYS A 147 11.78 4.81 6.08
N ASN A 148 11.67 3.93 5.10
CA ASN A 148 10.82 4.14 3.93
C ASN A 148 10.05 2.86 3.62
N ASP A 149 8.88 2.98 2.99
CA ASP A 149 8.12 1.81 2.57
C ASP A 149 8.61 1.28 1.21
N PHE A 150 8.32 0.02 0.96
CA PHE A 150 8.57 -0.62 -0.32
C PHE A 150 7.30 -0.60 -1.18
N GLY A 151 6.87 0.60 -1.53
CA GLY A 151 5.66 0.86 -2.31
C GLY A 151 5.95 1.28 -3.74
N ALA A 152 5.29 2.34 -4.18
CA ALA A 152 5.47 2.91 -5.52
C ALA A 152 6.93 3.31 -5.75
N GLY A 153 7.45 3.01 -6.95
CA GLY A 153 8.84 3.24 -7.31
C GLY A 153 9.82 2.10 -6.96
N GLY A 154 9.34 1.07 -6.25
CA GLY A 154 10.14 -0.12 -5.95
C GLY A 154 11.44 0.18 -5.23
N VAL A 155 12.52 -0.49 -5.63
CA VAL A 155 13.87 -0.33 -5.06
C VAL A 155 14.38 1.10 -5.19
N ALA A 156 14.11 1.78 -6.30
CA ALA A 156 14.58 3.14 -6.54
C ALA A 156 14.08 4.11 -5.47
N VAL A 157 12.83 3.96 -5.01
CA VAL A 157 12.25 4.79 -3.95
C VAL A 157 12.58 4.23 -2.58
N ALA A 158 12.31 2.95 -2.33
CA ALA A 158 12.46 2.35 -1.01
C ALA A 158 13.88 2.48 -0.45
N ILE A 159 14.89 2.28 -1.29
CA ILE A 159 16.30 2.38 -0.91
C ILE A 159 16.89 3.74 -1.30
N GLY A 160 16.62 4.20 -2.53
CA GLY A 160 17.22 5.43 -3.05
C GLY A 160 16.89 6.69 -2.24
N GLU A 161 15.72 6.75 -1.61
CA GLU A 161 15.32 7.87 -0.76
C GLU A 161 15.86 7.79 0.67
N LEU A 162 16.51 6.69 1.07
CA LEU A 162 17.09 6.58 2.42
C LEU A 162 18.27 7.51 2.63
N ALA A 163 19.09 7.71 1.60
CA ALA A 163 20.21 8.63 1.66
C ALA A 163 20.55 9.21 0.26
N PRO A 164 21.02 10.46 0.17
CA PRO A 164 21.54 10.99 -1.09
C PRO A 164 22.85 10.28 -1.47
N GLY A 165 23.04 10.07 -2.77
CA GLY A 165 24.29 9.52 -3.30
C GLY A 165 24.52 8.03 -3.10
N LEU A 166 23.44 7.26 -2.84
CA LEU A 166 23.53 5.80 -2.79
C LEU A 166 23.78 5.19 -4.18
N THR A 167 24.67 4.20 -4.22
CA THR A 167 24.80 3.28 -5.34
C THR A 167 24.18 1.94 -4.95
N VAL A 168 23.24 1.47 -5.77
CA VAL A 168 22.54 0.19 -5.53
C VAL A 168 23.01 -0.81 -6.58
N ASP A 169 23.61 -1.90 -6.14
CA ASP A 169 23.98 -3.02 -6.98
C ASP A 169 22.82 -4.02 -7.01
N LEU A 170 22.10 -4.06 -8.13
CA LEU A 170 20.92 -4.91 -8.29
C LEU A 170 21.25 -6.38 -8.59
N ASP A 171 22.51 -6.71 -8.85
CA ASP A 171 22.96 -8.07 -9.16
C ASP A 171 23.31 -8.86 -7.89
N LYS A 172 23.26 -8.22 -6.73
CA LYS A 172 23.55 -8.78 -5.42
C LYS A 172 22.34 -8.74 -4.50
#